data_631d18328591881b32608b6539f3a85f
#
_entry.id   631d18328591881b32608b6539f3a85f
#
_cell.length_a   1.000
_cell.length_b   1.000
_cell.length_c   1.000
_cell.angle_alpha   90.00
_cell.angle_beta   90.00
_cell.angle_gamma   90.00
#
_symmetry.space_group_name_H-M   'P 1'
#
loop_
_entity.id
_entity.type
_entity.pdbx_description
1 polymer ?
#
loop_
_entity_poly.entity_id
_entity_poly.type
_entity_poly.pdbx_seq_one_letter_code
_entity_poly.pdbx_strand_id
1 'polypeptide(L)'
;MKCLLVIDMQEDYLGNSRDVKRYPYKSKELIHSINNKILEYPNESIIYIVNRFFWEIGRKPKKLVDGLSVISNNVFEKRMPSCFSNKKLLEHLQKIDASELELVGVDGNYCVGASAIDGINNQYKILFNASLVGVGDYNKFIRTKKKLEKMGVVFTS
;
A
#
# COMPACT_ATOMS: atom_id res chain seq x y z
N MET A 1 11.39 -4.74 13.86
CA MET A 1 10.00 -5.24 13.67
C MET A 1 9.65 -5.27 12.20
N LYS A 2 9.00 -6.31 11.75
CA LYS A 2 8.43 -6.41 10.40
C LYS A 2 7.00 -5.86 10.41
N CYS A 3 6.67 -4.96 9.48
CA CYS A 3 5.35 -4.33 9.38
C CYS A 3 4.70 -4.63 8.03
N LEU A 4 3.37 -4.64 8.01
CA LEU A 4 2.56 -4.74 6.80
C LEU A 4 1.97 -3.38 6.48
N LEU A 5 2.29 -2.83 5.32
CA LEU A 5 1.69 -1.58 4.81
C LEU A 5 0.63 -1.92 3.77
N VAL A 6 -0.61 -1.62 4.10
CA VAL A 6 -1.79 -1.85 3.25
C VAL A 6 -2.10 -0.52 2.56
N ILE A 7 -1.71 -0.41 1.29
CA ILE A 7 -1.67 0.85 0.55
C ILE A 7 -2.89 1.02 -0.36
N ASP A 8 -3.61 2.12 -0.14
CA ASP A 8 -4.72 2.60 -0.99
C ASP A 8 -5.84 1.58 -1.22
N MET A 9 -6.08 0.71 -0.25
CA MET A 9 -7.21 -0.21 -0.26
C MET A 9 -8.49 0.51 0.17
N GLN A 10 -8.90 1.50 -0.61
CA GLN A 10 -10.01 2.40 -0.30
C GLN A 10 -11.13 2.31 -1.33
N GLU A 11 -12.32 2.80 -0.93
CA GLU A 11 -13.52 2.76 -1.78
C GLU A 11 -13.30 3.38 -3.15
N ASP A 12 -12.53 4.46 -3.23
CA ASP A 12 -12.25 5.15 -4.50
C ASP A 12 -11.66 4.21 -5.57
N TYR A 13 -10.89 3.20 -5.18
CA TYR A 13 -10.14 2.34 -6.11
C TYR A 13 -10.62 0.89 -6.17
N LEU A 14 -11.23 0.40 -5.11
CA LEU A 14 -11.66 -1.00 -4.99
C LEU A 14 -13.17 -1.14 -4.80
N GLY A 15 -13.88 -0.06 -4.46
CA GLY A 15 -15.31 -0.08 -4.18
C GLY A 15 -16.17 -0.33 -5.43
N ASN A 16 -17.44 -0.72 -5.19
CA ASN A 16 -18.38 -1.06 -6.28
C ASN A 16 -18.71 0.13 -7.19
N SER A 17 -18.62 1.36 -6.69
CA SER A 17 -18.90 2.58 -7.44
C SER A 17 -17.68 3.19 -8.15
N ARG A 18 -16.53 2.53 -8.08
CA ARG A 18 -15.32 3.04 -8.72
C ARG A 18 -15.41 3.06 -10.23
N ASP A 19 -14.59 3.90 -10.85
CA ASP A 19 -14.35 3.86 -12.30
C ASP A 19 -13.54 2.59 -12.65
N VAL A 20 -14.22 1.56 -13.15
CA VAL A 20 -13.61 0.25 -13.46
C VAL A 20 -12.60 0.34 -14.59
N LYS A 21 -12.75 1.28 -15.51
CA LYS A 21 -11.78 1.47 -16.61
C LYS A 21 -10.46 2.02 -16.07
N ARG A 22 -10.55 2.94 -15.13
CA ARG A 22 -9.38 3.55 -14.50
C ARG A 22 -8.76 2.65 -13.43
N TYR A 23 -9.59 1.90 -12.71
CA TYR A 23 -9.19 1.04 -11.60
C TYR A 23 -9.67 -0.41 -11.82
N PRO A 24 -9.04 -1.14 -12.77
CA PRO A 24 -9.53 -2.45 -13.23
C PRO A 24 -9.04 -3.61 -12.36
N TYR A 25 -9.06 -3.44 -11.05
CA TYR A 25 -8.57 -4.47 -10.14
C TYR A 25 -9.63 -5.55 -9.89
N LYS A 26 -9.17 -6.77 -9.63
CA LYS A 26 -9.99 -7.86 -9.13
C LYS A 26 -10.21 -7.67 -7.62
N SER A 27 -11.13 -6.76 -7.27
CA SER A 27 -11.28 -6.25 -5.91
C SER A 27 -11.56 -7.34 -4.89
N LYS A 28 -12.52 -8.22 -5.17
CA LYS A 28 -12.93 -9.27 -4.21
C LYS A 28 -11.78 -10.22 -3.88
N GLU A 29 -11.07 -10.68 -4.91
CA GLU A 29 -9.95 -11.60 -4.74
C GLU A 29 -8.80 -10.91 -4.00
N LEU A 30 -8.50 -9.66 -4.34
CA LEU A 30 -7.43 -8.91 -3.70
C LEU A 30 -7.74 -8.64 -2.23
N ILE A 31 -8.96 -8.20 -1.90
CA ILE A 31 -9.40 -7.97 -0.53
C ILE A 31 -9.29 -9.26 0.28
N HIS A 32 -9.79 -10.37 -0.26
CA HIS A 32 -9.73 -11.67 0.42
C HIS A 32 -8.29 -12.08 0.72
N SER A 33 -7.42 -11.98 -0.27
CA SER A 33 -6.01 -12.37 -0.12
C SER A 33 -5.26 -11.46 0.85
N ILE A 34 -5.51 -10.16 0.83
CA ILE A 34 -4.92 -9.21 1.78
C ILE A 34 -5.45 -9.48 3.20
N ASN A 35 -6.73 -9.80 3.36
CA ASN A 35 -7.28 -10.15 4.67
C ASN A 35 -6.56 -11.37 5.27
N ASN A 36 -6.27 -12.39 4.46
CA ASN A 36 -5.50 -13.54 4.92
C ASN A 36 -4.09 -13.13 5.35
N LYS A 37 -3.45 -12.24 4.60
CA LYS A 37 -2.12 -11.72 4.97
C LYS A 37 -2.15 -10.93 6.28
N ILE A 38 -3.19 -10.13 6.50
CA ILE A 38 -3.37 -9.35 7.74
C ILE A 38 -3.36 -10.27 8.97
N LEU A 39 -3.95 -11.46 8.87
CA LEU A 39 -3.98 -12.42 9.98
C LEU A 39 -2.60 -12.96 10.38
N GLU A 40 -1.60 -12.82 9.51
CA GLU A 40 -0.23 -13.28 9.79
C GLU A 40 0.59 -12.27 10.61
N TYR A 41 0.05 -11.07 10.84
CA TYR A 41 0.76 -9.97 11.50
C TYR A 41 0.13 -9.60 12.84
N PRO A 42 0.95 -9.21 13.83
CA PRO A 42 0.42 -8.59 15.06
C PRO A 42 -0.31 -7.29 14.71
N ASN A 43 -1.38 -6.97 15.43
CA ASN A 43 -2.21 -5.79 15.13
C ASN A 43 -1.40 -4.49 15.09
N GLU A 44 -0.46 -4.32 16.01
CA GLU A 44 0.36 -3.11 16.11
C GLU A 44 1.33 -2.91 14.94
N SER A 45 1.59 -3.96 14.16
CA SER A 45 2.48 -3.90 13.00
C SER A 45 1.75 -3.74 11.67
N ILE A 46 0.42 -3.59 11.69
CA ILE A 46 -0.40 -3.38 10.49
C ILE A 46 -0.70 -1.90 10.36
N ILE A 47 -0.38 -1.35 9.20
CA ILE A 47 -0.52 0.07 8.90
C ILE A 47 -1.32 0.23 7.62
N TYR A 48 -2.37 1.04 7.67
CA TYR A 48 -3.21 1.35 6.52
C TYR A 48 -2.85 2.72 5.97
N ILE A 49 -2.68 2.81 4.66
CA ILE A 49 -2.40 4.06 3.96
C ILE A 49 -3.60 4.39 3.09
N VAL A 50 -4.07 5.62 3.16
CA VAL A 50 -5.11 6.15 2.29
C VAL A 50 -4.60 7.37 1.54
N ASN A 51 -5.14 7.60 0.36
CA ASN A 51 -4.74 8.70 -0.51
C ASN A 51 -5.87 9.72 -0.67
N ARG A 52 -5.51 11.00 -0.55
CA ARG A 52 -6.37 12.13 -0.90
C ARG A 52 -5.66 12.98 -1.92
N PHE A 53 -6.23 13.13 -3.10
CA PHE A 53 -5.67 14.03 -4.11
C PHE A 53 -5.77 15.51 -3.66
N PHE A 54 -4.85 16.33 -4.12
CA PHE A 54 -4.78 17.74 -3.72
C PHE A 54 -6.03 18.54 -4.12
N TRP A 55 -6.76 18.10 -5.15
CA TRP A 55 -8.01 18.73 -5.59
C TRP A 55 -9.24 18.27 -4.81
N GLU A 56 -9.13 17.24 -4.00
CA GLU A 56 -10.23 16.78 -3.14
C GLU A 56 -10.34 17.68 -1.93
N ILE A 57 -11.45 18.40 -1.84
CA ILE A 57 -11.73 19.31 -0.72
C ILE A 57 -12.54 18.56 0.33
N GLY A 58 -12.17 18.70 1.59
CA GLY A 58 -12.90 18.14 2.71
C GLY A 58 -11.98 17.55 3.77
N ARG A 59 -12.59 17.29 4.95
CA ARG A 59 -11.87 16.78 6.13
C ARG A 59 -12.32 15.39 6.56
N LYS A 60 -13.32 14.82 5.87
CA LYS A 60 -13.76 13.45 6.17
C LYS A 60 -12.63 12.48 5.85
N PRO A 61 -12.30 11.54 6.76
CA PRO A 61 -11.33 10.49 6.46
C PRO A 61 -11.73 9.73 5.20
N LYS A 62 -10.75 9.36 4.39
CA LYS A 62 -10.98 8.51 3.22
C LYS A 62 -11.41 7.12 3.72
N LYS A 63 -12.42 6.56 3.07
CA LYS A 63 -13.01 5.29 3.49
C LYS A 63 -12.20 4.11 2.93
N LEU A 64 -11.71 3.24 3.81
CA LEU A 64 -11.19 1.94 3.44
C LEU A 64 -12.30 1.09 2.81
N VAL A 65 -11.95 0.25 1.84
CA VAL A 65 -12.95 -0.52 1.09
C VAL A 65 -13.72 -1.49 2.00
N ASP A 66 -15.01 -1.63 1.74
CA ASP A 66 -15.85 -2.59 2.45
C ASP A 66 -15.29 -4.00 2.28
N GLY A 67 -15.31 -4.78 3.36
CA GLY A 67 -14.78 -6.13 3.37
C GLY A 67 -13.31 -6.25 3.76
N LEU A 68 -12.55 -5.15 3.75
CA LEU A 68 -11.18 -5.16 4.25
C LEU A 68 -11.15 -5.31 5.77
N SER A 69 -10.32 -6.20 6.28
CA SER A 69 -10.09 -6.35 7.71
C SER A 69 -9.28 -5.15 8.24
N VAL A 70 -9.92 -4.32 9.06
CA VAL A 70 -9.28 -3.17 9.69
C VAL A 70 -9.15 -3.45 11.18
N ILE A 71 -7.99 -3.91 11.62
CA ILE A 71 -7.75 -4.41 12.98
C ILE A 71 -6.77 -3.54 13.77
N SER A 72 -6.33 -2.43 13.20
CA SER A 72 -5.53 -1.44 13.92
C SER A 72 -6.03 -0.02 13.61
N ASN A 73 -5.67 0.92 14.48
CA ASN A 73 -5.96 2.34 14.28
C ASN A 73 -4.83 3.09 13.57
N ASN A 74 -3.83 2.37 13.07
CA ASN A 74 -2.68 2.95 12.39
C ASN A 74 -3.06 3.30 10.95
N VAL A 75 -3.77 4.39 10.76
CA VAL A 75 -4.21 4.88 9.45
C VAL A 75 -3.54 6.21 9.17
N PHE A 76 -2.82 6.30 8.03
CA PHE A 76 -2.10 7.51 7.62
C PHE A 76 -2.57 7.94 6.24
N GLU A 77 -2.90 9.22 6.11
CA GLU A 77 -3.30 9.81 4.84
C GLU A 77 -2.09 10.41 4.14
N LYS A 78 -1.99 10.18 2.83
CA LYS A 78 -0.98 10.82 1.98
C LYS A 78 -1.65 11.61 0.87
N ARG A 79 -0.91 12.54 0.28
CA ARG A 79 -1.36 13.37 -0.85
C ARG A 79 -0.45 13.24 -2.07
N MET A 80 0.62 12.48 -1.94
CA MET A 80 1.57 12.16 -2.99
C MET A 80 1.60 10.65 -3.20
N PRO A 81 2.14 10.15 -4.33
CA PRO A 81 2.17 8.70 -4.58
C PRO A 81 2.81 7.89 -3.46
N SER A 82 3.98 8.30 -2.97
CA SER A 82 4.65 7.61 -1.89
C SER A 82 4.02 7.86 -0.52
N CYS A 83 3.81 6.79 0.25
CA CYS A 83 3.33 6.91 1.63
C CYS A 83 4.35 7.65 2.54
N PHE A 84 5.62 7.66 2.20
CA PHE A 84 6.66 8.37 2.95
C PHE A 84 6.58 9.89 2.81
N SER A 85 5.70 10.41 1.94
CA SER A 85 5.38 11.84 1.93
C SER A 85 4.70 12.31 3.22
N ASN A 86 4.10 11.40 3.98
CA ASN A 86 3.56 11.68 5.29
C ASN A 86 4.63 11.45 6.36
N LYS A 87 5.16 12.54 6.93
CA LYS A 87 6.22 12.49 7.96
C LYS A 87 5.79 11.74 9.22
N LYS A 88 4.50 11.76 9.55
CA LYS A 88 3.97 11.05 10.74
C LYS A 88 4.08 9.53 10.58
N LEU A 89 3.97 9.02 9.34
CA LEU A 89 4.21 7.61 9.07
C LEU A 89 5.65 7.24 9.41
N LEU A 90 6.62 8.03 8.93
CA LEU A 90 8.04 7.78 9.20
C LEU A 90 8.34 7.82 10.71
N GLU A 91 7.80 8.81 11.41
CA GLU A 91 7.92 8.92 12.86
C GLU A 91 7.34 7.70 13.58
N HIS A 92 6.17 7.22 13.12
CA HIS A 92 5.53 6.03 13.67
C HIS A 92 6.38 4.78 13.46
N LEU A 93 6.92 4.58 12.25
CA LEU A 93 7.77 3.45 11.92
C LEU A 93 9.05 3.45 12.78
N GLN A 94 9.63 4.62 13.01
CA GLN A 94 10.79 4.76 13.89
C GLN A 94 10.44 4.44 15.34
N LYS A 95 9.30 4.92 15.82
CA LYS A 95 8.82 4.69 17.18
C LYS A 95 8.63 3.21 17.51
N ILE A 96 8.12 2.42 16.55
CA ILE A 96 7.91 0.98 16.73
C ILE A 96 9.12 0.14 16.32
N ASP A 97 10.23 0.78 16.00
CA ASP A 97 11.47 0.12 15.57
C ASP A 97 11.27 -0.81 14.36
N ALA A 98 10.56 -0.30 13.37
CA ALA A 98 10.35 -1.02 12.11
C ALA A 98 11.66 -1.11 11.32
N SER A 99 11.94 -2.28 10.75
CA SER A 99 13.15 -2.51 9.94
C SER A 99 12.83 -3.14 8.59
N GLU A 100 11.73 -3.87 8.50
CA GLU A 100 11.28 -4.55 7.29
C GLU A 100 9.82 -4.22 7.03
N LEU A 101 9.50 -3.85 5.80
CA LEU A 101 8.15 -3.46 5.40
C LEU A 101 7.69 -4.34 4.23
N GLU A 102 6.60 -5.07 4.43
CA GLU A 102 5.91 -5.78 3.35
C GLU A 102 4.81 -4.89 2.80
N LEU A 103 4.85 -4.64 1.48
CA LEU A 103 3.90 -3.75 0.81
C LEU A 103 2.84 -4.56 0.07
N VAL A 104 1.58 -4.21 0.29
CA VAL A 104 0.41 -4.78 -0.38
C VAL A 104 -0.54 -3.65 -0.77
N GLY A 105 -1.47 -3.90 -1.67
CA GLY A 105 -2.48 -2.91 -2.07
C GLY A 105 -2.40 -2.54 -3.54
N VAL A 106 -2.69 -1.27 -3.86
CA VAL A 106 -2.74 -0.79 -5.25
C VAL A 106 -2.03 0.56 -5.40
N ASP A 107 -1.51 0.91 -6.50
CA ASP A 107 -1.16 0.17 -7.72
C ASP A 107 0.35 -0.06 -7.75
N GLY A 108 0.75 -1.20 -8.27
CA GLY A 108 2.16 -1.58 -8.34
C GLY A 108 3.03 -0.61 -9.14
N ASN A 109 2.49 0.03 -10.17
CA ASN A 109 3.20 1.02 -10.98
C ASN A 109 3.23 2.41 -10.35
N TYR A 110 2.38 2.68 -9.38
CA TYR A 110 2.18 4.03 -8.83
C TYR A 110 2.45 4.07 -7.33
N CYS A 111 1.43 4.07 -6.50
CA CYS A 111 1.58 4.31 -5.07
C CYS A 111 2.41 3.23 -4.36
N VAL A 112 2.22 1.96 -4.69
CA VAL A 112 3.01 0.87 -4.09
C VAL A 112 4.45 0.94 -4.59
N GLY A 113 4.66 1.13 -5.89
CA GLY A 113 6.00 1.28 -6.47
C GLY A 113 6.76 2.48 -5.93
N ALA A 114 6.11 3.65 -5.86
CA ALA A 114 6.72 4.86 -5.30
C ALA A 114 7.08 4.68 -3.82
N SER A 115 6.21 4.03 -3.06
CA SER A 115 6.45 3.73 -1.65
C SER A 115 7.62 2.75 -1.47
N ALA A 116 7.76 1.78 -2.37
CA ALA A 116 8.90 0.85 -2.36
C ALA A 116 10.22 1.60 -2.57
N ILE A 117 10.28 2.51 -3.53
CA ILE A 117 11.47 3.32 -3.81
C ILE A 117 11.87 4.13 -2.59
N ASP A 118 10.92 4.88 -2.03
CA ASP A 118 11.20 5.72 -0.87
C ASP A 118 11.51 4.90 0.38
N GLY A 119 10.92 3.72 0.51
CA GLY A 119 11.26 2.80 1.59
C GLY A 119 12.73 2.37 1.55
N ILE A 120 13.23 2.02 0.37
CA ILE A 120 14.66 1.71 0.17
C ILE A 120 15.52 2.94 0.51
N ASN A 121 15.13 4.12 0.03
CA ASN A 121 15.86 5.38 0.30
C ASN A 121 15.87 5.74 1.79
N ASN A 122 14.87 5.32 2.54
CA ASN A 122 14.81 5.47 4.00
C ASN A 122 15.44 4.26 4.75
N GLN A 123 16.18 3.42 4.04
CA GLN A 123 16.95 2.30 4.61
C GLN A 123 16.12 1.16 5.21
N TYR A 124 14.86 1.03 4.79
CA TYR A 124 14.05 -0.13 5.14
C TYR A 124 14.34 -1.29 4.19
N LYS A 125 14.29 -2.50 4.71
CA LYS A 125 14.17 -3.69 3.86
C LYS A 125 12.74 -3.74 3.32
N ILE A 126 12.58 -3.72 2.02
CA ILE A 126 11.27 -3.70 1.36
C ILE A 126 10.97 -5.04 0.72
N LEU A 127 9.85 -5.62 1.13
CA LEU A 127 9.25 -6.78 0.51
C LEU A 127 8.05 -6.30 -0.31
N PHE A 128 8.03 -6.61 -1.60
CA PHE A 128 6.92 -6.32 -2.49
C PHE A 128 6.19 -7.63 -2.76
N ASN A 129 5.00 -7.79 -2.19
CA ASN A 129 4.24 -9.03 -2.34
C ASN A 129 3.44 -8.99 -3.64
N ALA A 130 4.02 -9.54 -4.72
CA ALA A 130 3.47 -9.45 -6.07
C ALA A 130 2.06 -10.04 -6.21
N SER A 131 1.73 -11.07 -5.43
CA SER A 131 0.38 -11.66 -5.45
C SER A 131 -0.67 -10.85 -4.70
N LEU A 132 -0.25 -9.87 -3.89
CA LEU A 132 -1.12 -9.02 -3.07
C LEU A 132 -1.06 -7.55 -3.49
N VAL A 133 -0.56 -7.28 -4.69
CA VAL A 133 -0.52 -5.93 -5.26
C VAL A 133 -1.29 -5.91 -6.57
N GLY A 134 -2.31 -5.06 -6.63
CA GLY A 134 -3.08 -4.84 -7.85
C GLY A 134 -2.29 -3.99 -8.84
N VAL A 135 -2.35 -4.38 -10.12
CA VAL A 135 -1.66 -3.70 -11.21
C VAL A 135 -2.63 -3.51 -12.36
N GLY A 136 -2.85 -2.26 -12.77
CA GLY A 136 -3.73 -1.94 -13.88
C GLY A 136 -3.09 -2.17 -15.26
N ASP A 137 -1.78 -1.97 -15.36
CA ASP A 137 -1.02 -2.13 -16.60
C ASP A 137 0.17 -3.07 -16.36
N TYR A 138 0.00 -4.33 -16.70
CA TYR A 138 1.03 -5.36 -16.53
C TYR A 138 2.24 -5.15 -17.45
N ASN A 139 2.04 -4.63 -18.64
CA ASN A 139 3.15 -4.37 -19.57
C ASN A 139 4.10 -3.31 -19.00
N LYS A 140 3.53 -2.26 -18.42
CA LYS A 140 4.30 -1.25 -17.70
C LYS A 140 4.95 -1.86 -16.46
N PHE A 141 4.26 -2.74 -15.75
CA PHE A 141 4.76 -3.32 -14.51
C PHE A 141 6.01 -4.20 -14.70
N ILE A 142 6.15 -4.84 -15.84
CA ILE A 142 7.37 -5.61 -16.16
C ILE A 142 8.62 -4.71 -16.02
N ARG A 143 8.56 -3.48 -16.53
CA ARG A 143 9.64 -2.50 -16.41
C ARG A 143 9.78 -1.96 -14.99
N THR A 144 8.67 -1.66 -14.35
CA THR A 144 8.63 -1.20 -12.96
C THR A 144 9.30 -2.22 -12.04
N LYS A 145 8.94 -3.49 -12.17
CA LYS A 145 9.52 -4.58 -11.37
C LYS A 145 11.03 -4.66 -11.52
N LYS A 146 11.53 -4.61 -12.76
CA LYS A 146 12.99 -4.64 -13.01
C LYS A 146 13.70 -3.47 -12.34
N LYS A 147 13.13 -2.28 -12.41
CA LYS A 147 13.66 -1.10 -11.74
C LYS A 147 13.72 -1.28 -10.22
N LEU A 148 12.63 -1.75 -9.63
CA LEU A 148 12.55 -1.96 -8.18
C LEU A 148 13.54 -3.04 -7.71
N GLU A 149 13.66 -4.14 -8.45
CA GLU A 149 14.63 -5.19 -8.14
C GLU A 149 16.07 -4.66 -8.15
N LYS A 150 16.43 -3.83 -9.13
CA LYS A 150 17.75 -3.19 -9.20
C LYS A 150 18.02 -2.26 -8.00
N MET A 151 16.99 -1.69 -7.41
CA MET A 151 17.11 -0.84 -6.23
C MET A 151 17.21 -1.62 -4.92
N GLY A 152 17.02 -2.93 -4.96
CA GLY A 152 17.10 -3.78 -3.78
C GLY A 152 15.75 -4.20 -3.19
N VAL A 153 14.64 -3.92 -3.88
CA VAL A 153 13.32 -4.40 -3.46
C VAL A 153 13.26 -5.92 -3.65
N VAL A 154 12.84 -6.63 -2.63
CA VAL A 154 12.68 -8.09 -2.67
C VAL A 154 11.24 -8.42 -3.02
N PHE A 155 11.04 -9.10 -4.15
CA PHE A 155 9.71 -9.56 -4.56
C PHE A 155 9.37 -10.90 -3.92
N THR A 156 8.18 -10.98 -3.35
CA THR A 156 7.61 -12.19 -2.77
C THR A 156 6.27 -12.51 -3.44
N SER A 157 5.71 -13.64 -3.11
CA SER A 157 4.42 -14.08 -3.64
C SER A 157 3.55 -14.76 -2.58
#